data_56bbf395833cff8b296197869695ca84
#
_entry.id   56bbf395833cff8b296197869695ca84
#
_cell.length_a   1.000
_cell.length_b   1.000
_cell.length_c   1.000
_cell.angle_alpha   90.00
_cell.angle_beta   90.00
_cell.angle_gamma   90.00
#
_symmetry.space_group_name_H-M   'P 1'
#
loop_
_entity.id
_entity.type
_entity.pdbx_description
1 polymer ?
#
loop_
_entity_poly.entity_id
_entity_poly.type
_entity_poly.pdbx_seq_one_letter_code
_entity_poly.pdbx_strand_id
1 'polypeptide(L)'
;MKKIVVTGKTAQDAIASGLRQLGVPEARVKSTILEHPARGLFGLIGAKDAKVELELLPDPLEEAEAFLQEVMEAMQLRDIRIEKKQSREGTELHLFGGELGMLIGRRGQTLDALQYLVNIVANRYADHHLRIVLDAEQFRERRKETLRGLADRLAERVIRTKKEVVLEPMSPQERKVIHSQLQQHAKVRTFSRGDEPNRRVVIVLR
;
A
#
# COMPACT_ATOMS: atom_id res chain seq x y z
N MET A 1 -5.11 22.11 -1.33
CA MET A 1 -4.14 22.05 -2.46
C MET A 1 -3.46 23.40 -2.59
N LYS A 2 -2.13 23.45 -2.63
CA LYS A 2 -1.37 24.71 -2.73
C LYS A 2 -1.29 25.13 -4.19
N LYS A 3 -1.74 26.34 -4.51
CA LYS A 3 -1.69 26.92 -5.85
C LYS A 3 -0.82 28.18 -5.83
N ILE A 4 -0.02 28.35 -6.87
CA ILE A 4 0.71 29.59 -7.12
C ILE A 4 0.49 30.04 -8.56
N VAL A 5 0.53 31.34 -8.78
CA VAL A 5 0.46 31.92 -10.11
C VAL A 5 1.81 32.59 -10.39
N VAL A 6 2.42 32.18 -11.50
CA VAL A 6 3.75 32.65 -11.91
C VAL A 6 3.70 33.24 -13.32
N THR A 7 4.61 34.16 -13.59
CA THR A 7 4.73 34.82 -14.89
C THR A 7 6.11 34.57 -15.50
N GLY A 8 6.20 34.58 -16.81
CA GLY A 8 7.45 34.42 -17.53
C GLY A 8 7.33 34.83 -19.00
N LYS A 9 8.46 35.07 -19.65
CA LYS A 9 8.47 35.45 -21.08
C LYS A 9 7.81 34.39 -21.97
N THR A 10 7.93 33.13 -21.58
CA THR A 10 7.23 31.99 -22.18
C THR A 10 6.49 31.19 -21.08
N ALA A 11 5.55 30.35 -21.47
CA ALA A 11 4.89 29.45 -20.54
C ALA A 11 5.88 28.52 -19.84
N GLN A 12 6.90 28.05 -20.57
CA GLN A 12 7.95 27.19 -20.03
C GLN A 12 8.83 27.91 -19.00
N ASP A 13 9.20 29.19 -19.25
CA ASP A 13 9.94 30.00 -18.29
C ASP A 13 9.14 30.22 -16.99
N ALA A 14 7.83 30.50 -17.13
CA ALA A 14 6.93 30.64 -16.00
C ALA A 14 6.87 29.33 -15.18
N ILE A 15 6.66 28.17 -15.83
CA ILE A 15 6.64 26.85 -15.17
C ILE A 15 7.97 26.59 -14.45
N ALA A 16 9.10 26.76 -15.13
CA ALA A 16 10.43 26.53 -14.55
C ALA A 16 10.69 27.44 -13.33
N SER A 17 10.23 28.68 -13.38
CA SER A 17 10.32 29.62 -12.24
C SER A 17 9.46 29.14 -11.06
N GLY A 18 8.24 28.72 -11.32
CA GLY A 18 7.34 28.23 -10.28
C GLY A 18 7.77 26.92 -9.66
N LEU A 19 8.33 25.98 -10.46
CA LEU A 19 8.90 24.74 -9.93
C LEU A 19 10.07 25.00 -8.98
N ARG A 20 10.94 25.96 -9.31
CA ARG A 20 12.03 26.39 -8.39
C ARG A 20 11.49 27.00 -7.10
N GLN A 21 10.43 27.81 -7.19
CA GLN A 21 9.80 28.44 -6.03
C GLN A 21 9.09 27.41 -5.13
N LEU A 22 8.49 26.36 -5.73
CA LEU A 22 7.85 25.27 -4.99
C LEU A 22 8.85 24.23 -4.45
N GLY A 23 10.04 24.14 -5.05
CA GLY A 23 11.06 23.13 -4.68
C GLY A 23 10.66 21.69 -5.04
N VAL A 24 9.85 21.51 -6.08
CA VAL A 24 9.32 20.20 -6.49
C VAL A 24 9.59 19.92 -7.97
N PRO A 25 9.69 18.64 -8.38
CA PRO A 25 9.79 18.27 -9.79
C PRO A 25 8.48 18.54 -10.54
N GLU A 26 8.57 18.68 -11.87
CA GLU A 26 7.43 18.96 -12.75
C GLU A 26 6.30 17.91 -12.64
N ALA A 27 6.65 16.65 -12.45
CA ALA A 27 5.68 15.56 -12.23
C ALA A 27 4.77 15.75 -11.01
N ARG A 28 5.16 16.60 -10.05
CA ARG A 28 4.40 16.93 -8.83
C ARG A 28 3.50 18.16 -8.98
N VAL A 29 3.36 18.69 -10.18
CA VAL A 29 2.64 19.94 -10.42
C VAL A 29 1.75 19.82 -11.65
N LYS A 30 0.48 20.23 -11.50
CA LYS A 30 -0.41 20.46 -12.64
C LYS A 30 -0.29 21.91 -13.07
N SER A 31 0.12 22.16 -14.30
CA SER A 31 0.22 23.50 -14.88
C SER A 31 -1.03 23.84 -15.70
N THR A 32 -1.54 25.05 -15.53
CA THR A 32 -2.65 25.59 -16.33
C THR A 32 -2.26 26.97 -16.82
N ILE A 33 -2.21 27.15 -18.14
CA ILE A 33 -1.90 28.46 -18.76
C ILE A 33 -3.14 29.35 -18.62
N LEU A 34 -3.00 30.45 -17.86
CA LEU A 34 -4.06 31.43 -17.69
C LEU A 34 -4.04 32.49 -18.78
N GLU A 35 -2.83 32.94 -19.18
CA GLU A 35 -2.62 33.93 -20.24
C GLU A 35 -1.44 33.49 -21.13
N HIS A 36 -1.66 33.52 -22.44
CA HIS A 36 -0.59 33.26 -23.40
C HIS A 36 0.30 34.49 -23.59
N PRO A 37 1.63 34.28 -23.80
CA PRO A 37 2.51 35.42 -24.07
C PRO A 37 2.13 36.09 -25.40
N ALA A 38 2.05 37.42 -25.42
CA ALA A 38 1.80 38.20 -26.62
C ALA A 38 3.05 38.98 -27.01
N ARG A 39 3.50 38.85 -28.24
CA ARG A 39 4.53 39.71 -28.79
C ARG A 39 3.90 41.07 -29.14
N GLY A 40 4.32 42.11 -28.45
CA GLY A 40 3.87 43.47 -28.78
C GLY A 40 4.31 43.92 -30.17
N LEU A 41 3.72 45.03 -30.64
CA LEU A 41 4.11 45.67 -31.92
C LEU A 41 5.59 46.06 -31.81
N PHE A 42 6.44 45.57 -32.75
CA PHE A 42 7.90 45.74 -32.78
C PHE A 42 8.64 45.19 -31.53
N GLY A 43 8.03 44.29 -30.74
CA GLY A 43 8.68 43.65 -29.60
C GLY A 43 8.80 44.50 -28.34
N LEU A 44 8.28 45.76 -28.35
CA LEU A 44 8.46 46.70 -27.21
C LEU A 44 7.14 47.26 -26.66
N ILE A 45 6.08 47.39 -27.46
CA ILE A 45 4.80 48.00 -27.02
C ILE A 45 3.72 46.93 -26.98
N GLY A 46 3.19 46.63 -25.79
CA GLY A 46 2.09 45.67 -25.59
C GLY A 46 2.53 44.21 -25.46
N ALA A 47 3.83 43.93 -25.23
CA ALA A 47 4.28 42.60 -24.87
C ALA A 47 3.65 42.17 -23.52
N LYS A 48 3.05 41.01 -23.47
CA LYS A 48 2.51 40.42 -22.26
C LYS A 48 3.24 39.11 -21.97
N ASP A 49 3.66 38.93 -20.72
CA ASP A 49 4.22 37.70 -20.24
C ASP A 49 3.17 36.59 -20.16
N ALA A 50 3.59 35.36 -20.31
CA ALA A 50 2.75 34.22 -20.01
C ALA A 50 2.42 34.19 -18.53
N LYS A 51 1.18 33.83 -18.20
CA LYS A 51 0.73 33.64 -16.81
C LYS A 51 0.26 32.20 -16.63
N VAL A 52 0.85 31.50 -15.70
CA VAL A 52 0.60 30.08 -15.49
C VAL A 52 0.23 29.86 -14.01
N GLU A 53 -0.87 29.13 -13.78
CA GLU A 53 -1.21 28.58 -12.48
C GLU A 53 -0.53 27.23 -12.34
N LEU A 54 0.20 27.05 -11.23
CA LEU A 54 0.78 25.78 -10.84
C LEU A 54 0.06 25.28 -9.59
N GLU A 55 -0.54 24.11 -9.69
CA GLU A 55 -1.23 23.41 -8.62
C GLU A 55 -0.36 22.23 -8.15
N LEU A 56 0.06 22.26 -6.88
CA LEU A 56 0.85 21.20 -6.30
C LEU A 56 -0.03 19.94 -6.12
N LEU A 57 0.38 18.85 -6.75
CA LEU A 57 -0.28 17.56 -6.57
C LEU A 57 0.11 16.95 -5.21
N PRO A 58 -0.84 16.29 -4.52
CA PRO A 58 -0.58 15.59 -3.27
C PRO A 58 0.53 14.53 -3.44
N ASP A 59 1.32 14.32 -2.39
CA ASP A 59 2.26 13.20 -2.38
C ASP A 59 1.50 11.90 -2.13
N PRO A 60 1.61 10.90 -3.01
CA PRO A 60 0.89 9.63 -2.85
C PRO A 60 1.17 8.94 -1.51
N LEU A 61 2.41 9.00 -1.01
CA LEU A 61 2.78 8.38 0.26
C LEU A 61 2.30 9.19 1.46
N GLU A 62 2.38 10.52 1.38
CA GLU A 62 1.84 11.42 2.43
C GLU A 62 0.32 11.25 2.55
N GLU A 63 -0.41 11.16 1.44
CA GLU A 63 -1.85 10.91 1.44
C GLU A 63 -2.20 9.53 2.02
N ALA A 64 -1.41 8.51 1.70
CA ALA A 64 -1.57 7.17 2.25
C ALA A 64 -1.37 7.14 3.77
N GLU A 65 -0.38 7.87 4.28
CA GLU A 65 -0.12 7.99 5.72
C GLU A 65 -1.19 8.81 6.43
N ALA A 66 -1.59 9.95 5.85
CA ALA A 66 -2.68 10.75 6.39
C ALA A 66 -3.97 9.93 6.50
N PHE A 67 -4.29 9.15 5.47
CA PHE A 67 -5.42 8.23 5.49
C PHE A 67 -5.31 7.21 6.63
N LEU A 68 -4.12 6.59 6.82
CA LEU A 68 -3.90 5.65 7.92
C LEU A 68 -4.08 6.32 9.29
N GLN A 69 -3.57 7.52 9.46
CA GLN A 69 -3.73 8.29 10.69
C GLN A 69 -5.19 8.59 10.98
N GLU A 70 -5.96 9.06 10.00
CA GLU A 70 -7.40 9.30 10.13
C GLU A 70 -8.16 8.03 10.54
N VAL A 71 -7.83 6.89 9.94
CA VAL A 71 -8.44 5.60 10.30
C VAL A 71 -8.09 5.22 11.74
N MET A 72 -6.83 5.35 12.15
CA MET A 72 -6.39 5.05 13.52
C MET A 72 -7.07 5.96 14.54
N GLU A 73 -7.20 7.25 14.24
CA GLU A 73 -7.93 8.20 15.08
C GLU A 73 -9.42 7.85 15.19
N ALA A 74 -10.07 7.52 14.06
CA ALA A 74 -11.47 7.09 14.05
C ALA A 74 -11.70 5.79 14.85
N MET A 75 -10.71 4.90 14.86
CA MET A 75 -10.70 3.68 15.68
C MET A 75 -10.30 3.94 17.14
N GLN A 76 -10.02 5.20 17.51
CA GLN A 76 -9.56 5.63 18.85
C GLN A 76 -8.22 4.99 19.27
N LEU A 77 -7.40 4.61 18.31
CA LEU A 77 -6.08 4.04 18.55
C LEU A 77 -5.08 5.18 18.74
N ARG A 78 -4.51 5.24 19.93
CA ARG A 78 -3.50 6.25 20.28
C ARG A 78 -2.12 5.60 20.32
N ASP A 79 -1.09 6.44 20.18
CA ASP A 79 0.31 6.03 20.32
C ASP A 79 0.80 5.00 19.27
N ILE A 80 0.21 5.03 18.06
CA ILE A 80 0.69 4.23 16.95
C ILE A 80 1.60 5.09 16.07
N ARG A 81 2.82 4.60 15.82
CA ARG A 81 3.79 5.22 14.93
C ARG A 81 3.83 4.48 13.61
N ILE A 82 3.95 5.24 12.52
CA ILE A 82 4.15 4.73 11.18
C ILE A 82 5.63 4.96 10.82
N GLU A 83 6.34 3.90 10.49
CA GLU A 83 7.71 3.98 9.98
C GLU A 83 7.75 3.54 8.53
N LYS A 84 8.35 4.37 7.67
CA LYS A 84 8.53 4.07 6.24
C LYS A 84 9.83 3.33 6.03
N LYS A 85 9.79 2.28 5.23
CA LYS A 85 10.97 1.57 4.77
C LYS A 85 10.86 1.34 3.26
N GLN A 86 11.89 1.71 2.53
CA GLN A 86 11.98 1.41 1.10
C GLN A 86 12.51 0.00 0.92
N SER A 87 11.81 -0.81 0.13
CA SER A 87 12.24 -2.16 -0.24
C SER A 87 12.36 -2.31 -1.76
N ARG A 88 12.89 -3.45 -2.22
CA ARG A 88 12.95 -3.75 -3.67
C ARG A 88 11.57 -3.95 -4.28
N GLU A 89 10.58 -4.27 -3.47
CA GLU A 89 9.21 -4.58 -3.91
C GLU A 89 8.25 -3.38 -3.79
N GLY A 90 8.73 -2.23 -3.31
CA GLY A 90 7.95 -1.02 -3.10
C GLY A 90 8.19 -0.40 -1.72
N THR A 91 7.27 0.41 -1.25
CA THR A 91 7.32 1.04 0.07
C THR A 91 6.62 0.17 1.10
N GLU A 92 7.26 -0.04 2.24
CA GLU A 92 6.67 -0.71 3.39
C GLU A 92 6.33 0.34 4.46
N LEU A 93 5.10 0.28 4.97
CA LEU A 93 4.66 1.06 6.13
C LEU A 93 4.54 0.10 7.33
N HIS A 94 5.40 0.30 8.30
CA HIS A 94 5.44 -0.49 9.52
C HIS A 94 4.73 0.23 10.66
N LEU A 95 3.74 -0.41 11.27
CA LEU A 95 3.00 0.10 12.39
C LEU A 95 3.59 -0.43 13.71
N PHE A 96 3.85 0.49 14.64
CA PHE A 96 4.37 0.18 15.98
C PHE A 96 3.55 0.89 17.04
N GLY A 97 3.29 0.22 18.16
CA GLY A 97 2.59 0.84 19.29
C GLY A 97 1.72 -0.13 20.08
N GLY A 98 0.88 0.43 20.93
CA GLY A 98 -0.11 -0.34 21.66
C GLY A 98 -1.30 -0.73 20.78
N GLU A 99 -2.13 -1.68 21.26
CA GLU A 99 -3.43 -2.03 20.67
C GLU A 99 -3.45 -2.39 19.17
N LEU A 100 -2.29 -2.77 18.59
CA LEU A 100 -2.18 -3.19 17.19
C LEU A 100 -3.09 -4.37 16.82
N GLY A 101 -3.59 -5.09 17.83
CA GLY A 101 -4.52 -6.20 17.63
C GLY A 101 -5.78 -5.81 16.85
N MET A 102 -6.31 -4.60 17.04
CA MET A 102 -7.46 -4.10 16.30
C MET A 102 -7.13 -3.81 14.83
N LEU A 103 -5.95 -3.26 14.55
CA LEU A 103 -5.48 -3.02 13.18
C LEU A 103 -5.11 -4.31 12.45
N ILE A 104 -4.64 -5.31 13.18
CA ILE A 104 -4.35 -6.63 12.62
C ILE A 104 -5.67 -7.36 12.35
N GLY A 105 -6.57 -7.37 13.33
CA GLY A 105 -7.82 -8.11 13.25
C GLY A 105 -7.62 -9.63 13.31
N ARG A 106 -8.70 -10.37 13.11
CA ARG A 106 -8.62 -11.83 13.09
C ARG A 106 -7.74 -12.32 11.94
N ARG A 107 -6.61 -12.96 12.26
CA ARG A 107 -5.67 -13.54 11.28
C ARG A 107 -5.10 -12.53 10.27
N GLY A 108 -5.08 -11.25 10.59
CA GLY A 108 -4.58 -10.23 9.69
C GLY A 108 -5.58 -9.70 8.66
N GLN A 109 -6.86 -10.05 8.76
CA GLN A 109 -7.88 -9.61 7.80
C GLN A 109 -8.07 -8.09 7.78
N THR A 110 -8.06 -7.42 8.93
CA THR A 110 -8.14 -5.96 9.00
C THR A 110 -6.90 -5.32 8.40
N LEU A 111 -5.73 -5.86 8.70
CA LEU A 111 -4.46 -5.38 8.14
C LEU A 111 -4.42 -5.51 6.61
N ASP A 112 -4.95 -6.60 6.06
CA ASP A 112 -5.04 -6.81 4.61
C ASP A 112 -6.04 -5.84 3.96
N ALA A 113 -7.19 -5.60 4.61
CA ALA A 113 -8.17 -4.62 4.14
C ALA A 113 -7.61 -3.18 4.18
N LEU A 114 -6.92 -2.80 5.26
CA LEU A 114 -6.26 -1.51 5.37
C LEU A 114 -5.18 -1.34 4.31
N GLN A 115 -4.34 -2.36 4.09
CA GLN A 115 -3.34 -2.33 3.02
C GLN A 115 -3.98 -2.10 1.65
N TYR A 116 -5.10 -2.75 1.37
CA TYR A 116 -5.83 -2.55 0.11
C TYR A 116 -6.31 -1.10 -0.05
N LEU A 117 -6.93 -0.52 0.99
CA LEU A 117 -7.40 0.86 0.99
C LEU A 117 -6.26 1.87 0.86
N VAL A 118 -5.16 1.66 1.59
CA VAL A 118 -3.93 2.48 1.50
C VAL A 118 -3.40 2.50 0.07
N ASN A 119 -3.36 1.35 -0.60
CA ASN A 119 -2.92 1.29 -2.00
C ASN A 119 -3.89 2.02 -2.94
N ILE A 120 -5.20 1.97 -2.70
CA ILE A 120 -6.17 2.75 -3.49
C ILE A 120 -5.91 4.25 -3.32
N VAL A 121 -5.76 4.73 -2.06
CA VAL A 121 -5.54 6.15 -1.77
C VAL A 121 -4.24 6.64 -2.40
N ALA A 122 -3.12 5.92 -2.21
CA ALA A 122 -1.84 6.27 -2.81
C ALA A 122 -1.92 6.34 -4.34
N ASN A 123 -2.51 5.33 -4.98
CA ASN A 123 -2.54 5.25 -6.43
C ASN A 123 -3.53 6.22 -7.09
N ARG A 124 -4.37 6.91 -6.32
CA ARG A 124 -5.22 7.99 -6.83
C ARG A 124 -4.41 9.19 -7.34
N TYR A 125 -3.24 9.43 -6.76
CA TYR A 125 -2.40 10.60 -7.04
C TYR A 125 -1.04 10.22 -7.65
N ALA A 126 -0.80 8.94 -7.89
CA ALA A 126 0.47 8.45 -8.42
C ALA A 126 0.46 8.41 -9.96
N ASP A 127 1.56 8.85 -10.58
CA ASP A 127 1.76 8.78 -12.02
C ASP A 127 2.02 7.35 -12.52
N HIS A 128 2.50 6.50 -11.63
CA HIS A 128 2.77 5.08 -11.89
C HIS A 128 2.28 4.24 -10.71
N HIS A 129 2.02 2.96 -10.96
CA HIS A 129 1.51 2.08 -9.91
C HIS A 129 2.48 1.95 -8.75
N LEU A 130 2.08 2.46 -7.59
CA LEU A 130 2.78 2.29 -6.32
C LEU A 130 2.27 1.05 -5.60
N ARG A 131 3.20 0.27 -5.07
CA ARG A 131 2.90 -0.86 -4.20
C ARG A 131 3.34 -0.53 -2.78
N ILE A 132 2.35 -0.44 -1.89
CA ILE A 132 2.56 -0.22 -0.46
C ILE A 132 2.21 -1.53 0.26
N VAL A 133 3.15 -2.00 1.08
CA VAL A 133 2.96 -3.14 1.98
C VAL A 133 2.77 -2.58 3.38
N LEU A 134 1.71 -3.00 4.07
CA LEU A 134 1.43 -2.63 5.44
C LEU A 134 1.74 -3.81 6.35
N ASP A 135 2.53 -3.59 7.40
CA ASP A 135 2.82 -4.60 8.42
C ASP A 135 2.75 -4.00 9.83
N ALA A 136 2.42 -4.81 10.81
CA ALA A 136 2.31 -4.44 12.21
C ALA A 136 3.25 -5.32 13.03
N GLU A 137 4.38 -4.76 13.47
CA GLU A 137 5.39 -5.46 14.29
C GLU A 137 5.76 -6.85 13.76
N GLN A 138 6.01 -6.98 12.47
CA GLN A 138 6.35 -8.25 11.82
C GLN A 138 5.25 -9.33 11.97
N PHE A 139 3.99 -8.90 12.08
CA PHE A 139 2.86 -9.83 12.21
C PHE A 139 2.83 -10.87 11.10
N ARG A 140 3.10 -10.45 9.84
CA ARG A 140 3.02 -11.35 8.68
C ARG A 140 4.00 -12.51 8.79
N GLU A 141 5.23 -12.27 9.26
CA GLU A 141 6.22 -13.33 9.42
C GLU A 141 5.89 -14.24 10.63
N ARG A 142 5.54 -13.66 11.78
CA ARG A 142 5.07 -14.45 12.95
C ARG A 142 3.87 -15.32 12.60
N ARG A 143 2.95 -14.81 11.77
CA ARG A 143 1.78 -15.57 11.31
C ARG A 143 2.17 -16.74 10.42
N LYS A 144 3.11 -16.56 9.49
CA LYS A 144 3.64 -17.65 8.65
C LYS A 144 4.28 -18.75 9.51
N GLU A 145 5.09 -18.39 10.50
CA GLU A 145 5.71 -19.35 11.40
C GLU A 145 4.66 -20.13 12.21
N THR A 146 3.65 -19.45 12.72
CA THR A 146 2.52 -20.09 13.41
C THR A 146 1.81 -21.10 12.51
N LEU A 147 1.60 -20.76 11.23
CA LEU A 147 0.96 -21.66 10.26
C LEU A 147 1.83 -22.85 9.90
N ARG A 148 3.17 -22.67 9.78
CA ARG A 148 4.13 -23.78 9.58
C ARG A 148 4.07 -24.77 10.76
N GLY A 149 4.19 -24.26 11.99
CA GLY A 149 4.10 -25.10 13.17
C GLY A 149 2.73 -25.78 13.37
N LEU A 150 1.64 -25.11 12.94
CA LEU A 150 0.31 -25.73 12.91
C LEU A 150 0.26 -26.88 11.89
N ALA A 151 0.80 -26.68 10.70
CA ALA A 151 0.84 -27.68 9.65
C ALA A 151 1.55 -28.98 10.12
N ASP A 152 2.72 -28.83 10.74
CA ASP A 152 3.49 -29.97 11.25
C ASP A 152 2.74 -30.75 12.33
N ARG A 153 2.17 -30.04 13.34
CA ARG A 153 1.37 -30.68 14.40
C ARG A 153 0.14 -31.42 13.84
N LEU A 154 -0.52 -30.84 12.82
CA LEU A 154 -1.69 -31.47 12.23
C LEU A 154 -1.30 -32.65 11.33
N ALA A 155 -0.16 -32.61 10.65
CA ALA A 155 0.37 -33.75 9.91
C ALA A 155 0.65 -34.95 10.84
N GLU A 156 1.29 -34.73 11.97
CA GLU A 156 1.50 -35.76 13.00
C GLU A 156 0.16 -36.34 13.52
N ARG A 157 -0.82 -35.48 13.75
CA ARG A 157 -2.16 -35.92 14.16
C ARG A 157 -2.79 -36.83 13.12
N VAL A 158 -2.75 -36.47 11.83
CA VAL A 158 -3.26 -37.28 10.72
C VAL A 158 -2.56 -38.64 10.68
N ILE A 159 -1.24 -38.68 10.83
CA ILE A 159 -0.44 -39.92 10.84
C ILE A 159 -0.85 -40.84 11.99
N ARG A 160 -1.04 -40.28 13.18
CA ARG A 160 -1.43 -41.04 14.38
C ARG A 160 -2.86 -41.54 14.33
N THR A 161 -3.80 -40.67 13.93
CA THR A 161 -5.24 -41.00 13.99
C THR A 161 -5.79 -41.66 12.74
N LYS A 162 -5.05 -41.60 11.64
CA LYS A 162 -5.44 -42.11 10.29
C LYS A 162 -6.69 -41.40 9.74
N LYS A 163 -7.09 -40.24 10.34
CA LYS A 163 -8.26 -39.44 9.93
C LYS A 163 -7.80 -38.16 9.25
N GLU A 164 -8.54 -37.71 8.23
CA GLU A 164 -8.30 -36.39 7.65
C GLU A 164 -8.51 -35.28 8.67
N VAL A 165 -7.76 -34.19 8.49
CA VAL A 165 -7.96 -32.95 9.25
C VAL A 165 -8.33 -31.86 8.27
N VAL A 166 -9.46 -31.20 8.54
CA VAL A 166 -9.94 -30.05 7.80
C VAL A 166 -9.68 -28.80 8.62
N LEU A 167 -8.92 -27.87 8.07
CA LEU A 167 -8.58 -26.62 8.72
C LEU A 167 -9.74 -25.62 8.56
N GLU A 168 -9.68 -24.53 9.29
CA GLU A 168 -10.59 -23.42 9.12
C GLU A 168 -10.34 -22.67 7.81
N PRO A 169 -11.33 -21.92 7.30
CA PRO A 169 -11.14 -21.07 6.14
C PRO A 169 -9.99 -20.07 6.33
N MET A 170 -9.19 -19.88 5.30
CA MET A 170 -8.06 -18.96 5.33
C MET A 170 -7.74 -18.42 3.94
N SER A 171 -6.99 -17.33 3.89
CA SER A 171 -6.62 -16.65 2.65
C SER A 171 -5.80 -17.55 1.72
N PRO A 172 -5.75 -17.27 0.40
CA PRO A 172 -4.91 -18.03 -0.54
C PRO A 172 -3.43 -18.04 -0.14
N GLN A 173 -2.93 -16.93 0.43
CA GLN A 173 -1.55 -16.82 0.88
C GLN A 173 -1.28 -17.74 2.08
N GLU A 174 -2.17 -17.78 3.07
CA GLU A 174 -2.05 -18.68 4.22
C GLU A 174 -2.13 -20.15 3.81
N ARG A 175 -3.05 -20.49 2.89
CA ARG A 175 -3.13 -21.86 2.35
C ARG A 175 -1.84 -22.28 1.65
N LYS A 176 -1.21 -21.36 0.90
CA LYS A 176 0.08 -21.59 0.25
C LYS A 176 1.17 -21.90 1.26
N VAL A 177 1.21 -21.23 2.42
CA VAL A 177 2.19 -21.51 3.49
C VAL A 177 2.08 -22.97 3.96
N ILE A 178 0.85 -23.43 4.26
CA ILE A 178 0.61 -24.81 4.73
C ILE A 178 0.94 -25.84 3.64
N HIS A 179 0.52 -25.58 2.40
CA HIS A 179 0.85 -26.47 1.28
C HIS A 179 2.36 -26.58 1.06
N SER A 180 3.07 -25.46 1.09
CA SER A 180 4.52 -25.44 0.92
C SER A 180 5.25 -26.17 2.06
N GLN A 181 4.79 -25.99 3.31
CA GLN A 181 5.37 -26.67 4.47
C GLN A 181 5.27 -28.18 4.37
N LEU A 182 4.14 -28.70 3.87
CA LEU A 182 3.89 -30.16 3.79
C LEU A 182 4.12 -30.75 2.40
N GLN A 183 4.59 -29.97 1.44
CA GLN A 183 4.76 -30.41 0.04
C GLN A 183 5.64 -31.67 -0.10
N GLN A 184 6.74 -31.69 0.63
CA GLN A 184 7.73 -32.80 0.59
C GLN A 184 7.52 -33.83 1.70
N HIS A 185 6.42 -33.74 2.46
CA HIS A 185 6.19 -34.65 3.57
C HIS A 185 5.83 -36.05 3.08
N ALA A 186 6.60 -37.09 3.55
CA ALA A 186 6.51 -38.44 3.03
C ALA A 186 5.15 -39.12 3.23
N LYS A 187 4.45 -38.84 4.34
CA LYS A 187 3.28 -39.60 4.80
C LYS A 187 1.96 -38.88 4.64
N VAL A 188 1.96 -37.57 4.36
CA VAL A 188 0.73 -36.79 4.19
C VAL A 188 0.74 -36.01 2.89
N ARG A 189 -0.45 -35.66 2.43
CA ARG A 189 -0.67 -34.72 1.33
C ARG A 189 -1.71 -33.68 1.71
N THR A 190 -1.72 -32.56 0.99
CA THR A 190 -2.63 -31.46 1.25
C THR A 190 -3.35 -31.04 -0.03
N PHE A 191 -4.59 -30.62 0.10
CA PHE A 191 -5.36 -29.98 -0.97
C PHE A 191 -6.31 -28.93 -0.37
N SER A 192 -6.78 -28.02 -1.21
CA SER A 192 -7.77 -27.01 -0.80
C SER A 192 -9.17 -27.43 -1.25
N ARG A 193 -10.16 -27.32 -0.35
CA ARG A 193 -11.56 -27.67 -0.57
C ARG A 193 -12.47 -26.48 -0.29
N GLY A 194 -13.54 -26.33 -1.08
CA GLY A 194 -14.54 -25.25 -0.96
C GLY A 194 -14.19 -24.03 -1.81
N ASP A 195 -15.09 -23.06 -1.82
CA ASP A 195 -15.00 -21.82 -2.57
C ASP A 195 -14.70 -20.64 -1.65
N GLU A 196 -14.10 -19.57 -2.19
CA GLU A 196 -13.88 -18.35 -1.44
C GLU A 196 -15.20 -17.73 -0.98
N PRO A 197 -15.28 -17.17 0.21
CA PRO A 197 -14.24 -16.98 1.23
C PRO A 197 -14.08 -18.17 2.18
N ASN A 198 -14.80 -19.28 1.99
CA ASN A 198 -14.84 -20.42 2.91
C ASN A 198 -13.82 -21.52 2.56
N ARG A 199 -12.94 -21.28 1.59
CA ARG A 199 -11.95 -22.23 1.12
C ARG A 199 -10.90 -22.54 2.19
N ARG A 200 -10.60 -23.84 2.37
CA ARG A 200 -9.79 -24.35 3.47
C ARG A 200 -8.81 -25.43 3.02
N VAL A 201 -7.75 -25.64 3.80
CA VAL A 201 -6.82 -26.73 3.56
C VAL A 201 -7.31 -27.99 4.25
N VAL A 202 -7.15 -29.13 3.55
CA VAL A 202 -7.38 -30.48 4.08
C VAL A 202 -6.05 -31.22 4.06
N ILE A 203 -5.71 -31.89 5.15
CA ILE A 203 -4.52 -32.72 5.30
C ILE A 203 -4.98 -34.19 5.43
N VAL A 204 -4.47 -35.06 4.57
CA VAL A 204 -4.81 -36.49 4.53
C VAL A 204 -3.54 -37.34 4.43
N LEU A 205 -3.66 -38.62 4.77
CA LEU A 205 -2.61 -39.59 4.47
C LEU A 205 -2.39 -39.70 2.96
N ARG A 206 -1.16 -40.02 2.58
CA ARG A 206 -0.85 -40.44 1.22
C ARG A 206 -1.32 -41.85 0.98
#